data_db83b774a011bcccccec0acfeb2b6e8c
#
_entry.id   db83b774a011bcccccec0acfeb2b6e8c
#
_cell.length_a   1.000
_cell.length_b   1.000
_cell.length_c   1.000
_cell.angle_alpha   90.00
_cell.angle_beta   90.00
_cell.angle_gamma   90.00
#
_symmetry.space_group_name_H-M   'P 1'
#
loop_
_entity.id
_entity.type
_entity.pdbx_description
1 polymer ?
#
loop_
_entity_poly.entity_id
_entity_poly.type
_entity_poly.pdbx_seq_one_letter_code
_entity_poly.pdbx_strand_id
1 'polypeptide(L)'
;MSLPVVHIVRLDWIEPLGVAAGLNPREGALALLAGAGDPSVHGGRWSFVACEPDRVQVGPVDDAAPFEALRHPDFSSGGVVGLMSYDAGARPATGARAEVWPDLMLARYPALLAFDHAAGAVLAVGRGADAAEAEMRALRAAAWRGEAVEPAIPSAPAGAFSGEAAPEVYEAAVADVVARIGAGELFQANIARAWSGRLASGRDPFEVFARLSAERGAAYGAFWRLGGRALVSNSPELFLTFDPASGRIETRPIKGTRPRDPDSARDTELAADLVASAKDRAENLMIVDLMRNDLARAAVPGSVRVERLFEVESHPTVHHLVSTVTATARPGVGAAEVLEATFPPGSITGAPKHQAMKVIAGHEPPRGPWCGSLFGLGLAGEHSLTASVLIRTAAFVRDEAGWCWRAQAGAGIVADSDPRAEREETEAKIRALKEALTGV
;
A
#
# COMPACT_ATOMS: atom_id res chain seq x y z
N MET A 1 -27.39 6.50 -14.06
CA MET A 1 -26.52 6.02 -15.16
C MET A 1 -26.45 4.51 -15.07
N SER A 2 -26.49 3.80 -16.22
CA SER A 2 -26.26 2.34 -16.25
C SER A 2 -24.79 2.05 -15.88
N LEU A 3 -24.56 0.93 -15.17
CA LEU A 3 -23.21 0.41 -14.95
C LEU A 3 -22.53 0.15 -16.30
N PRO A 4 -21.20 0.31 -16.41
CA PRO A 4 -20.50 0.02 -17.64
C PRO A 4 -20.63 -1.47 -17.99
N VAL A 5 -20.71 -1.76 -19.27
CA VAL A 5 -20.62 -3.12 -19.78
C VAL A 5 -19.16 -3.58 -19.60
N VAL A 6 -18.96 -4.80 -19.14
CA VAL A 6 -17.64 -5.42 -19.00
C VAL A 6 -17.52 -6.56 -19.99
N HIS A 7 -16.43 -6.59 -20.75
CA HIS A 7 -16.06 -7.68 -21.63
C HIS A 7 -14.73 -8.28 -21.18
N ILE A 8 -14.62 -9.60 -21.14
CA ILE A 8 -13.41 -10.30 -20.68
C ILE A 8 -12.96 -11.30 -21.75
N VAL A 9 -11.70 -11.20 -22.14
CA VAL A 9 -11.03 -12.17 -23.02
C VAL A 9 -10.02 -12.95 -22.18
N ARG A 10 -10.14 -14.27 -22.16
CA ARG A 10 -9.16 -15.12 -21.48
C ARG A 10 -7.97 -15.40 -22.39
N LEU A 11 -6.77 -15.26 -21.84
CA LEU A 11 -5.49 -15.46 -22.51
C LEU A 11 -4.65 -16.51 -21.74
N ASP A 12 -3.68 -17.10 -22.43
CA ASP A 12 -2.68 -17.93 -21.81
C ASP A 12 -1.79 -17.10 -20.89
N TRP A 13 -1.21 -17.77 -19.89
CA TRP A 13 -0.30 -17.16 -18.93
C TRP A 13 0.92 -16.48 -19.58
N ILE A 14 1.32 -15.36 -19.04
CA ILE A 14 2.58 -14.66 -19.25
C ILE A 14 2.96 -13.95 -17.96
N GLU A 15 4.25 -13.73 -17.74
CA GLU A 15 4.71 -13.05 -16.52
C GLU A 15 4.31 -11.56 -16.51
N PRO A 16 3.61 -11.10 -15.45
CA PRO A 16 3.06 -9.74 -15.40
C PRO A 16 4.17 -8.66 -15.40
N LEU A 17 5.34 -8.92 -14.81
CA LEU A 17 6.44 -7.96 -14.75
C LEU A 17 6.99 -7.63 -16.14
N GLY A 18 7.07 -8.61 -17.03
CA GLY A 18 7.51 -8.41 -18.41
C GLY A 18 6.54 -7.52 -19.21
N VAL A 19 5.24 -7.73 -19.03
CA VAL A 19 4.20 -6.87 -19.65
C VAL A 19 4.28 -5.45 -19.08
N ALA A 20 4.40 -5.32 -17.75
CA ALA A 20 4.55 -4.02 -17.11
C ALA A 20 5.79 -3.26 -17.60
N ALA A 21 6.91 -3.96 -17.84
CA ALA A 21 8.12 -3.38 -18.41
C ALA A 21 7.89 -2.81 -19.82
N GLY A 22 7.17 -3.52 -20.68
CA GLY A 22 6.82 -3.06 -22.02
C GLY A 22 5.90 -1.85 -22.01
N LEU A 23 4.95 -1.79 -21.05
CA LEU A 23 4.01 -0.67 -20.92
C LEU A 23 4.58 0.52 -20.14
N ASN A 24 5.70 0.36 -19.42
CA ASN A 24 6.26 1.39 -18.55
C ASN A 24 6.45 2.77 -19.21
N PRO A 25 6.86 2.91 -20.50
CA PRO A 25 7.02 4.23 -21.11
C PRO A 25 5.71 5.00 -21.31
N ARG A 26 4.55 4.34 -21.22
CA ARG A 26 3.25 4.94 -21.49
C ARG A 26 2.74 5.75 -20.29
N GLU A 27 1.96 6.80 -20.58
CA GLU A 27 1.31 7.58 -19.52
C GLU A 27 0.33 6.72 -18.73
N GLY A 28 0.31 6.94 -17.41
CA GLY A 28 -0.52 6.17 -16.51
C GLY A 28 -0.11 4.71 -16.35
N ALA A 29 1.15 4.34 -16.69
CA ALA A 29 1.63 2.97 -16.51
C ALA A 29 1.46 2.49 -15.06
N LEU A 30 0.80 1.36 -14.91
CA LEU A 30 0.43 0.74 -13.64
C LEU A 30 0.82 -0.73 -13.64
N ALA A 31 1.44 -1.17 -12.56
CA ALA A 31 1.58 -2.57 -12.20
C ALA A 31 1.25 -2.75 -10.71
N LEU A 32 0.29 -3.58 -10.40
CA LEU A 32 0.00 -4.07 -9.05
C LEU A 32 0.34 -5.56 -9.07
N LEU A 33 1.40 -5.96 -8.37
CA LEU A 33 1.87 -7.34 -8.42
C LEU A 33 1.57 -8.06 -7.11
N ALA A 34 1.04 -9.27 -7.25
CA ALA A 34 0.94 -10.22 -6.14
C ALA A 34 2.34 -10.59 -5.67
N GLY A 35 2.48 -10.87 -4.37
CA GLY A 35 3.73 -11.39 -3.81
C GLY A 35 4.09 -12.77 -4.37
N ALA A 36 5.38 -13.04 -4.43
CA ALA A 36 5.86 -14.39 -4.72
C ALA A 36 5.41 -15.35 -3.59
N GLY A 37 4.77 -16.46 -3.94
CA GLY A 37 4.34 -17.46 -2.96
C GLY A 37 3.05 -18.16 -3.35
N ASP A 38 2.37 -18.70 -2.34
CA ASP A 38 1.12 -19.45 -2.52
C ASP A 38 -0.02 -18.49 -2.92
N PRO A 39 -0.66 -18.69 -4.10
CA PRO A 39 -1.80 -17.87 -4.53
C PRO A 39 -3.03 -17.94 -3.60
N SER A 40 -3.10 -18.91 -2.71
CA SER A 40 -4.16 -19.01 -1.69
C SER A 40 -3.96 -18.06 -0.51
N VAL A 41 -2.74 -17.54 -0.32
CA VAL A 41 -2.44 -16.54 0.70
C VAL A 41 -3.01 -15.18 0.30
N HIS A 42 -3.47 -14.43 1.26
CA HIS A 42 -4.05 -13.11 1.03
C HIS A 42 -3.07 -12.18 0.29
N GLY A 43 -3.53 -11.58 -0.82
CA GLY A 43 -2.69 -10.76 -1.70
C GLY A 43 -1.85 -11.53 -2.73
N GLY A 44 -1.90 -12.88 -2.73
CA GLY A 44 -1.16 -13.72 -3.67
C GLY A 44 -1.88 -14.03 -4.99
N ARG A 45 -3.20 -13.83 -5.07
CA ARG A 45 -4.00 -14.31 -6.19
C ARG A 45 -3.92 -13.42 -7.43
N TRP A 46 -4.00 -12.10 -7.29
CA TRP A 46 -4.19 -11.19 -8.41
C TRP A 46 -3.04 -10.25 -8.63
N SER A 47 -2.57 -10.15 -9.87
CA SER A 47 -1.78 -9.02 -10.37
C SER A 47 -2.55 -8.26 -11.44
N PHE A 48 -2.26 -6.96 -11.57
CA PHE A 48 -2.90 -6.10 -12.57
C PHE A 48 -1.86 -5.26 -13.30
N VAL A 49 -2.01 -5.14 -14.61
CA VAL A 49 -1.17 -4.26 -15.44
C VAL A 49 -2.08 -3.43 -16.34
N ALA A 50 -1.84 -2.13 -16.39
CA ALA A 50 -2.62 -1.20 -17.20
C ALA A 50 -1.80 0.03 -17.61
N CYS A 51 -2.30 0.77 -18.57
CA CYS A 51 -1.82 2.09 -18.96
C CYS A 51 -2.95 2.90 -19.59
N GLU A 52 -2.68 4.17 -19.90
CA GLU A 52 -3.58 5.07 -20.62
C GLU A 52 -4.98 5.16 -19.98
N PRO A 53 -5.06 5.70 -18.76
CA PRO A 53 -6.34 5.93 -18.12
C PRO A 53 -7.18 6.95 -18.90
N ASP A 54 -8.50 6.75 -18.96
CA ASP A 54 -9.40 7.65 -19.67
C ASP A 54 -9.96 8.77 -18.77
N ARG A 55 -9.79 8.66 -17.47
CA ARG A 55 -10.12 9.69 -16.48
C ARG A 55 -9.03 9.76 -15.42
N VAL A 56 -8.62 10.97 -15.12
CA VAL A 56 -7.61 11.26 -14.10
C VAL A 56 -8.08 12.43 -13.25
N GLN A 57 -7.93 12.30 -11.93
CA GLN A 57 -8.09 13.38 -10.98
C GLN A 57 -6.87 13.40 -10.07
N VAL A 58 -6.23 14.56 -9.93
CA VAL A 58 -5.08 14.78 -9.04
C VAL A 58 -5.24 16.13 -8.38
N GLY A 59 -5.13 16.17 -7.06
CA GLY A 59 -5.19 17.44 -6.35
C GLY A 59 -5.60 17.33 -4.89
N PRO A 60 -5.96 18.46 -4.29
CA PRO A 60 -6.44 18.52 -2.91
C PRO A 60 -7.81 17.86 -2.77
N VAL A 61 -8.15 17.52 -1.53
CA VAL A 61 -9.46 16.99 -1.17
C VAL A 61 -10.17 17.92 -0.18
N ASP A 62 -11.50 17.82 -0.14
CA ASP A 62 -12.30 18.41 0.94
C ASP A 62 -12.10 17.57 2.21
N ASP A 63 -11.72 18.22 3.32
CA ASP A 63 -11.48 17.56 4.60
C ASP A 63 -12.76 16.90 5.18
N ALA A 64 -13.94 17.42 4.82
CA ALA A 64 -15.21 16.85 5.26
C ALA A 64 -15.62 15.60 4.47
N ALA A 65 -15.13 15.45 3.23
CA ALA A 65 -15.45 14.35 2.33
C ALA A 65 -14.24 14.00 1.44
N PRO A 66 -13.12 13.50 2.02
CA PRO A 66 -11.86 13.31 1.29
C PRO A 66 -11.95 12.29 0.15
N PHE A 67 -12.94 11.40 0.17
CA PHE A 67 -13.17 10.40 -0.88
C PHE A 67 -14.41 10.69 -1.74
N GLU A 68 -14.94 11.94 -1.72
CA GLU A 68 -16.14 12.33 -2.50
C GLU A 68 -16.00 11.98 -3.99
N ALA A 69 -14.81 12.12 -4.55
CA ALA A 69 -14.54 11.78 -5.95
C ALA A 69 -14.90 10.33 -6.30
N LEU A 70 -14.82 9.39 -5.36
CA LEU A 70 -15.20 7.99 -5.60
C LEU A 70 -16.71 7.78 -5.73
N ARG A 71 -17.55 8.75 -5.32
CA ARG A 71 -18.99 8.72 -5.52
C ARG A 71 -19.38 9.19 -6.92
N HIS A 72 -18.47 9.91 -7.59
CA HIS A 72 -18.74 10.40 -8.94
C HIS A 72 -18.80 9.22 -9.93
N PRO A 73 -19.76 9.23 -10.90
CA PRO A 73 -19.93 8.15 -11.88
C PRO A 73 -18.67 7.79 -12.66
N ASP A 74 -17.77 8.76 -12.86
CA ASP A 74 -16.49 8.52 -13.55
C ASP A 74 -15.58 7.55 -12.80
N PHE A 75 -15.70 7.46 -11.47
CA PHE A 75 -14.83 6.63 -10.63
C PHE A 75 -15.58 5.51 -9.88
N SER A 76 -16.90 5.60 -9.69
CA SER A 76 -17.67 4.56 -9.00
C SER A 76 -17.93 3.30 -9.85
N SER A 77 -17.64 3.35 -11.16
CA SER A 77 -17.97 2.28 -12.12
C SER A 77 -16.94 1.15 -12.21
N GLY A 78 -15.88 1.18 -11.41
CA GLY A 78 -14.81 0.17 -11.41
C GLY A 78 -13.68 0.44 -12.41
N GLY A 79 -12.61 -0.36 -12.32
CA GLY A 79 -11.38 -0.15 -13.09
C GLY A 79 -10.57 1.06 -12.58
N VAL A 80 -10.76 1.45 -11.33
CA VAL A 80 -10.12 2.64 -10.75
C VAL A 80 -8.97 2.24 -9.86
N VAL A 81 -7.86 2.96 -9.97
CA VAL A 81 -6.76 2.95 -9.01
C VAL A 81 -6.65 4.33 -8.39
N GLY A 82 -6.52 4.37 -7.09
CA GLY A 82 -6.40 5.60 -6.32
C GLY A 82 -5.31 5.54 -5.27
N LEU A 83 -4.75 6.71 -4.98
CA LEU A 83 -3.82 6.91 -3.88
C LEU A 83 -4.31 8.08 -3.03
N MET A 84 -4.43 7.86 -1.73
CA MET A 84 -4.65 8.92 -0.74
C MET A 84 -3.38 9.10 0.08
N SER A 85 -2.86 10.33 0.12
CA SER A 85 -1.70 10.69 0.95
C SER A 85 -2.04 10.69 2.43
N TYR A 86 -1.08 10.31 3.28
CA TYR A 86 -1.25 10.31 4.74
C TYR A 86 -1.70 11.69 5.28
N ASP A 87 -1.07 12.75 4.80
CA ASP A 87 -1.31 14.10 5.32
C ASP A 87 -2.75 14.57 5.10
N ALA A 88 -3.40 14.14 4.01
CA ALA A 88 -4.81 14.43 3.77
C ALA A 88 -5.70 13.85 4.89
N GLY A 89 -5.49 12.60 5.26
CA GLY A 89 -6.24 11.95 6.34
C GLY A 89 -5.85 12.41 7.75
N ALA A 90 -4.63 12.92 7.91
CA ALA A 90 -4.17 13.45 9.20
C ALA A 90 -4.60 14.92 9.44
N ARG A 91 -4.97 15.65 8.40
CA ARG A 91 -5.29 17.09 8.44
C ARG A 91 -6.34 17.48 9.50
N PRO A 92 -7.41 16.71 9.74
CA PRO A 92 -8.35 17.02 10.82
C PRO A 92 -7.72 17.06 12.23
N ALA A 93 -6.58 16.36 12.42
CA ALA A 93 -5.85 16.38 13.69
C ALA A 93 -4.70 17.39 13.71
N THR A 94 -4.03 17.62 12.57
CA THR A 94 -2.76 18.35 12.49
C THR A 94 -2.90 19.77 11.97
N GLY A 95 -4.05 20.13 11.38
CA GLY A 95 -4.18 21.31 10.54
C GLY A 95 -3.48 21.14 9.19
N ALA A 96 -3.56 22.16 8.34
CA ALA A 96 -2.91 22.19 7.04
C ALA A 96 -1.38 22.20 7.19
N ARG A 97 -0.70 21.36 6.40
CA ARG A 97 0.77 21.27 6.34
C ARG A 97 1.24 21.54 4.91
N ALA A 98 2.54 21.73 4.72
CA ALA A 98 3.09 21.90 3.37
C ALA A 98 2.77 20.69 2.49
N GLU A 99 2.29 20.94 1.27
CA GLU A 99 2.02 19.91 0.30
C GLU A 99 3.35 19.39 -0.29
N VAL A 100 3.65 18.12 -0.04
CA VAL A 100 4.82 17.43 -0.60
C VAL A 100 4.42 16.41 -1.67
N TRP A 101 3.13 16.08 -1.73
CA TRP A 101 2.49 15.17 -2.68
C TRP A 101 0.99 15.50 -2.76
N PRO A 102 0.29 15.30 -3.89
CA PRO A 102 -1.15 15.50 -3.96
C PRO A 102 -1.91 14.71 -2.89
N ASP A 103 -2.96 15.29 -2.35
CA ASP A 103 -3.81 14.62 -1.36
C ASP A 103 -4.41 13.34 -1.93
N LEU A 104 -4.98 13.45 -3.13
CA LEU A 104 -5.63 12.36 -3.85
C LEU A 104 -5.12 12.28 -5.28
N MET A 105 -4.87 11.07 -5.74
CA MET A 105 -4.66 10.75 -7.15
C MET A 105 -5.63 9.62 -7.50
N LEU A 106 -6.43 9.79 -8.56
CA LEU A 106 -7.32 8.77 -9.11
C LEU A 106 -7.07 8.62 -10.60
N ALA A 107 -7.08 7.39 -11.09
CA ALA A 107 -7.06 7.08 -12.51
C ALA A 107 -8.01 5.91 -12.80
N ARG A 108 -8.86 6.07 -13.85
CA ARG A 108 -9.73 5.01 -14.31
C ARG A 108 -9.12 4.36 -15.56
N TYR A 109 -8.99 3.04 -15.50
CA TYR A 109 -8.46 2.21 -16.58
C TYR A 109 -9.59 1.45 -17.25
N PRO A 110 -10.04 1.88 -18.44
CA PRO A 110 -11.09 1.20 -19.18
C PRO A 110 -10.62 -0.12 -19.79
N ALA A 111 -9.31 -0.31 -19.91
CA ALA A 111 -8.65 -1.51 -20.39
C ALA A 111 -7.56 -1.91 -19.38
N LEU A 112 -7.49 -3.18 -18.97
CA LEU A 112 -6.44 -3.71 -18.12
C LEU A 112 -6.24 -5.21 -18.31
N LEU A 113 -5.07 -5.71 -17.92
CA LEU A 113 -4.80 -7.14 -17.78
C LEU A 113 -4.86 -7.53 -16.29
N ALA A 114 -5.67 -8.53 -15.98
CA ALA A 114 -5.74 -9.16 -14.67
C ALA A 114 -5.16 -10.57 -14.75
N PHE A 115 -4.16 -10.85 -13.91
CA PHE A 115 -3.44 -12.12 -13.88
C PHE A 115 -3.94 -12.93 -12.68
N ASP A 116 -4.65 -14.02 -12.93
CA ASP A 116 -5.09 -14.96 -11.90
C ASP A 116 -4.00 -16.03 -11.68
N HIS A 117 -3.16 -15.83 -10.67
CA HIS A 117 -2.07 -16.72 -10.32
C HIS A 117 -2.59 -18.12 -9.89
N ALA A 118 -3.77 -18.21 -9.28
CA ALA A 118 -4.35 -19.46 -8.87
C ALA A 118 -4.88 -20.28 -10.06
N ALA A 119 -5.40 -19.61 -11.10
CA ALA A 119 -5.90 -20.26 -12.30
C ALA A 119 -4.84 -20.38 -13.40
N GLY A 120 -3.64 -19.76 -13.25
CA GLY A 120 -2.61 -19.71 -14.28
C GLY A 120 -3.12 -19.08 -15.58
N ALA A 121 -3.92 -18.02 -15.48
CA ALA A 121 -4.58 -17.40 -16.62
C ALA A 121 -4.50 -15.87 -16.57
N VAL A 122 -4.56 -15.25 -17.74
CA VAL A 122 -4.63 -13.79 -17.89
C VAL A 122 -6.01 -13.43 -18.44
N LEU A 123 -6.63 -12.42 -17.83
CA LEU A 123 -7.91 -11.87 -18.26
C LEU A 123 -7.67 -10.46 -18.82
N ALA A 124 -7.93 -10.27 -20.10
CA ALA A 124 -7.99 -8.93 -20.68
C ALA A 124 -9.39 -8.36 -20.45
N VAL A 125 -9.48 -7.34 -19.62
CA VAL A 125 -10.74 -6.73 -19.18
C VAL A 125 -10.93 -5.40 -19.89
N GLY A 126 -12.07 -5.26 -20.58
CA GLY A 126 -12.51 -4.01 -21.20
C GLY A 126 -13.82 -3.54 -20.58
N ARG A 127 -13.96 -2.23 -20.36
CA ARG A 127 -15.17 -1.57 -19.85
C ARG A 127 -15.62 -0.50 -20.83
N GLY A 128 -16.91 -0.47 -21.14
CA GLY A 128 -17.47 0.48 -22.11
C GLY A 128 -18.90 0.88 -21.77
N ALA A 129 -19.40 1.90 -22.46
CA ALA A 129 -20.80 2.30 -22.38
C ALA A 129 -21.73 1.25 -23.01
N ASP A 130 -21.21 0.46 -23.94
CA ASP A 130 -21.89 -0.63 -24.60
C ASP A 130 -20.95 -1.84 -24.81
N ALA A 131 -21.50 -2.92 -25.38
CA ALA A 131 -20.78 -4.17 -25.59
C ALA A 131 -19.63 -4.03 -26.60
N ALA A 132 -19.82 -3.24 -27.66
CA ALA A 132 -18.81 -3.06 -28.71
C ALA A 132 -17.60 -2.28 -28.19
N GLU A 133 -17.83 -1.23 -27.41
CA GLU A 133 -16.76 -0.47 -26.76
C GLU A 133 -16.01 -1.32 -25.73
N ALA A 134 -16.73 -2.10 -24.91
CA ALA A 134 -16.13 -3.00 -23.93
C ALA A 134 -15.26 -4.07 -24.61
N GLU A 135 -15.74 -4.68 -25.69
CA GLU A 135 -14.99 -5.68 -26.47
C GLU A 135 -13.73 -5.06 -27.10
N MET A 136 -13.84 -3.90 -27.74
CA MET A 136 -12.69 -3.19 -28.32
C MET A 136 -11.60 -2.93 -27.27
N ARG A 137 -11.97 -2.50 -26.07
CA ARG A 137 -11.04 -2.22 -24.95
C ARG A 137 -10.41 -3.49 -24.40
N ALA A 138 -11.17 -4.60 -24.33
CA ALA A 138 -10.62 -5.90 -23.94
C ALA A 138 -9.60 -6.42 -24.98
N LEU A 139 -9.90 -6.29 -26.28
CA LEU A 139 -8.98 -6.66 -27.35
C LEU A 139 -7.71 -5.79 -27.34
N ARG A 140 -7.84 -4.48 -27.02
CA ARG A 140 -6.69 -3.60 -26.83
C ARG A 140 -5.81 -4.08 -25.66
N ALA A 141 -6.39 -4.40 -24.50
CA ALA A 141 -5.65 -4.96 -23.39
C ALA A 141 -4.98 -6.29 -23.76
N ALA A 142 -5.67 -7.17 -24.49
CA ALA A 142 -5.12 -8.45 -24.96
C ALA A 142 -3.87 -8.27 -25.83
N ALA A 143 -3.83 -7.20 -26.66
CA ALA A 143 -2.68 -6.90 -27.51
C ALA A 143 -1.42 -6.52 -26.72
N TRP A 144 -1.55 -5.99 -25.51
CA TRP A 144 -0.40 -5.64 -24.63
C TRP A 144 0.45 -6.85 -24.25
N ARG A 145 -0.09 -8.06 -24.32
CA ARG A 145 0.69 -9.29 -24.14
C ARG A 145 1.89 -9.36 -25.09
N GLY A 146 1.73 -8.87 -26.32
CA GLY A 146 2.80 -8.83 -27.33
C GLY A 146 3.87 -7.79 -27.07
N GLU A 147 3.67 -6.89 -26.11
CA GLU A 147 4.65 -5.85 -25.74
C GLU A 147 5.55 -6.27 -24.57
N ALA A 148 5.39 -7.48 -24.05
CA ALA A 148 6.22 -7.97 -22.95
C ALA A 148 7.71 -7.99 -23.33
N VAL A 149 8.53 -7.42 -22.43
CA VAL A 149 9.99 -7.37 -22.58
C VAL A 149 10.66 -7.81 -21.29
N GLU A 150 11.89 -8.26 -21.40
CA GLU A 150 12.73 -8.51 -20.21
C GLU A 150 12.95 -7.19 -19.46
N PRO A 151 12.61 -7.11 -18.17
CA PRO A 151 12.80 -5.88 -17.42
C PRO A 151 14.30 -5.59 -17.21
N ALA A 152 14.71 -4.36 -17.47
CA ALA A 152 16.07 -3.93 -17.16
C ALA A 152 16.24 -3.81 -15.64
N ILE A 153 17.22 -4.53 -15.09
CA ILE A 153 17.57 -4.49 -13.65
C ILE A 153 19.01 -3.99 -13.49
N PRO A 154 19.24 -2.66 -13.54
CA PRO A 154 20.57 -2.10 -13.38
C PRO A 154 21.08 -2.26 -11.96
N SER A 155 22.40 -2.31 -11.80
CA SER A 155 23.04 -2.56 -10.50
C SER A 155 22.79 -1.46 -9.46
N ALA A 156 22.68 -0.19 -9.87
CA ALA A 156 22.50 0.96 -9.00
C ALA A 156 21.76 2.10 -9.73
N PRO A 157 20.43 2.18 -9.66
CA PRO A 157 19.67 3.28 -10.27
C PRO A 157 19.97 4.64 -9.65
N ALA A 158 20.32 4.69 -8.35
CA ALA A 158 20.67 5.92 -7.63
C ALA A 158 22.12 5.92 -7.17
N GLY A 159 22.75 7.12 -7.17
CA GLY A 159 24.14 7.29 -6.74
C GLY A 159 24.31 7.46 -5.23
N ALA A 160 23.29 7.91 -4.51
CA ALA A 160 23.33 8.20 -3.07
C ALA A 160 22.03 7.87 -2.40
N PHE A 161 22.10 7.54 -1.11
CA PHE A 161 20.97 7.29 -0.22
C PHE A 161 21.23 8.05 1.08
N SER A 162 20.67 9.24 1.21
CA SER A 162 20.99 10.16 2.31
C SER A 162 19.81 10.33 3.26
N GLY A 163 20.05 10.23 4.57
CA GLY A 163 19.07 10.59 5.59
C GLY A 163 18.78 12.10 5.55
N GLU A 164 17.50 12.49 5.67
CA GLU A 164 17.08 13.91 5.70
C GLU A 164 17.41 14.57 7.03
N ALA A 165 17.60 13.80 8.10
CA ALA A 165 18.01 14.26 9.41
C ALA A 165 19.06 13.33 10.03
N ALA A 166 19.82 13.85 10.99
CA ALA A 166 20.76 13.06 11.78
C ALA A 166 20.04 12.00 12.62
N PRO A 167 20.65 10.84 12.87
CA PRO A 167 20.03 9.75 13.65
C PRO A 167 19.53 10.18 15.04
N GLU A 168 20.25 11.10 15.69
CA GLU A 168 19.98 11.60 17.04
C GLU A 168 18.64 12.37 17.11
N VAL A 169 18.21 12.98 15.99
CA VAL A 169 16.90 13.67 15.90
C VAL A 169 15.76 12.67 16.08
N TYR A 170 15.89 11.50 15.44
CA TYR A 170 14.92 10.44 15.58
C TYR A 170 14.93 9.83 16.99
N GLU A 171 16.13 9.58 17.55
CA GLU A 171 16.26 9.04 18.90
C GLU A 171 15.65 9.99 19.96
N ALA A 172 15.83 11.32 19.78
CA ALA A 172 15.21 12.32 20.64
C ALA A 172 13.67 12.32 20.49
N ALA A 173 13.14 12.17 19.27
CA ALA A 173 11.70 12.04 19.04
C ALA A 173 11.12 10.79 19.71
N VAL A 174 11.81 9.65 19.63
CA VAL A 174 11.40 8.42 20.34
C VAL A 174 11.37 8.65 21.85
N ALA A 175 12.41 9.25 22.42
CA ALA A 175 12.47 9.56 23.86
C ALA A 175 11.32 10.46 24.32
N ASP A 176 10.97 11.51 23.55
CA ASP A 176 9.82 12.40 23.83
C ASP A 176 8.50 11.61 23.81
N VAL A 177 8.31 10.75 22.78
CA VAL A 177 7.09 9.93 22.67
C VAL A 177 6.97 8.97 23.86
N VAL A 178 8.03 8.30 24.28
CA VAL A 178 8.05 7.44 25.49
C VAL A 178 7.66 8.25 26.73
N ALA A 179 8.20 9.47 26.89
CA ALA A 179 7.83 10.34 28.01
C ALA A 179 6.35 10.72 28.00
N ARG A 180 5.78 11.04 26.81
CA ARG A 180 4.34 11.34 26.64
C ARG A 180 3.45 10.13 26.94
N ILE A 181 3.89 8.92 26.56
CA ILE A 181 3.20 7.68 26.92
C ILE A 181 3.19 7.50 28.43
N GLY A 182 4.34 7.72 29.10
CA GLY A 182 4.45 7.69 30.54
C GLY A 182 3.57 8.74 31.25
N ALA A 183 3.33 9.87 30.61
CA ALA A 183 2.40 10.92 31.09
C ALA A 183 0.91 10.59 30.78
N GLY A 184 0.61 9.50 30.07
CA GLY A 184 -0.76 9.09 29.75
C GLY A 184 -1.40 9.83 28.56
N GLU A 185 -0.62 10.51 27.71
CA GLU A 185 -1.16 11.23 26.55
C GLU A 185 -1.61 10.29 25.42
N LEU A 186 -0.91 9.18 25.24
CA LEU A 186 -1.17 8.18 24.19
C LEU A 186 -0.61 6.81 24.61
N PHE A 187 -0.97 5.76 23.87
CA PHE A 187 -0.44 4.40 24.08
C PHE A 187 0.66 4.06 23.09
N GLN A 188 0.59 4.60 21.87
CA GLN A 188 1.55 4.38 20.79
C GLN A 188 1.52 5.52 19.80
N ALA A 189 2.69 5.85 19.21
CA ALA A 189 2.79 6.62 17.97
C ALA A 189 3.82 5.96 17.04
N ASN A 190 3.52 5.95 15.73
CA ASN A 190 4.46 5.50 14.70
C ASN A 190 5.36 6.67 14.30
N ILE A 191 6.63 6.66 14.69
CA ILE A 191 7.60 7.71 14.36
C ILE A 191 8.53 7.25 13.24
N ALA A 192 8.79 8.14 12.27
CA ALA A 192 9.53 7.82 11.06
C ALA A 192 10.82 8.62 10.87
N ARG A 193 11.71 8.02 10.08
CA ARG A 193 12.85 8.67 9.44
C ARG A 193 12.63 8.73 7.94
N ALA A 194 13.24 9.71 7.29
CA ALA A 194 13.17 9.90 5.86
C ALA A 194 14.56 9.90 5.23
N TRP A 195 14.62 9.37 4.02
CA TRP A 195 15.79 9.38 3.14
C TRP A 195 15.36 9.90 1.77
N SER A 196 16.26 10.58 1.12
CA SER A 196 16.02 11.13 -0.21
C SER A 196 17.28 11.09 -1.07
N GLY A 197 17.06 11.32 -2.36
CA GLY A 197 18.13 11.36 -3.34
C GLY A 197 17.59 11.55 -4.75
N ARG A 198 18.45 11.27 -5.72
CA ARG A 198 18.15 11.38 -7.14
C ARG A 198 18.57 10.11 -7.86
N LEU A 199 17.78 9.68 -8.84
CA LEU A 199 18.23 8.66 -9.78
C LEU A 199 19.34 9.22 -10.69
N ALA A 200 20.26 8.37 -11.09
CA ALA A 200 21.26 8.72 -12.08
C ALA A 200 20.62 9.14 -13.41
N SER A 201 21.32 9.94 -14.19
CA SER A 201 20.80 10.41 -15.49
C SER A 201 20.37 9.25 -16.38
N GLY A 202 19.20 9.38 -16.99
CA GLY A 202 18.61 8.35 -17.86
C GLY A 202 17.99 7.16 -17.14
N ARG A 203 18.02 7.11 -15.79
CA ARG A 203 17.40 6.06 -15.00
C ARG A 203 15.92 6.33 -14.74
N ASP A 204 15.18 5.26 -14.51
CA ASP A 204 13.73 5.27 -14.40
C ASP A 204 13.24 4.61 -13.09
N PRO A 205 12.22 5.14 -12.41
CA PRO A 205 11.65 4.52 -11.20
C PRO A 205 11.21 3.06 -11.39
N PHE A 206 10.82 2.66 -12.60
CA PHE A 206 10.45 1.28 -12.89
C PHE A 206 11.60 0.30 -12.67
N GLU A 207 12.85 0.72 -12.89
CA GLU A 207 14.03 -0.12 -12.64
C GLU A 207 14.15 -0.51 -11.15
N VAL A 208 13.79 0.40 -10.25
CA VAL A 208 13.73 0.14 -8.79
C VAL A 208 12.60 -0.85 -8.48
N PHE A 209 11.43 -0.66 -9.10
CA PHE A 209 10.30 -1.58 -8.94
C PHE A 209 10.61 -2.98 -9.47
N ALA A 210 11.19 -3.08 -10.67
CA ALA A 210 11.56 -4.36 -11.28
C ALA A 210 12.52 -5.14 -10.38
N ARG A 211 13.52 -4.47 -9.81
CA ARG A 211 14.48 -5.08 -8.89
C ARG A 211 13.82 -5.58 -7.61
N LEU A 212 12.98 -4.77 -6.96
CA LEU A 212 12.24 -5.19 -5.76
C LEU A 212 11.33 -6.39 -6.04
N SER A 213 10.64 -6.38 -7.19
CA SER A 213 9.70 -7.45 -7.57
C SER A 213 10.42 -8.75 -7.87
N ALA A 214 11.59 -8.70 -8.54
CA ALA A 214 12.37 -9.89 -8.88
C ALA A 214 13.04 -10.54 -7.66
N GLU A 215 13.52 -9.74 -6.71
CA GLU A 215 14.30 -10.23 -5.58
C GLU A 215 13.44 -10.49 -4.32
N ARG A 216 12.43 -9.66 -4.08
CA ARG A 216 11.71 -9.61 -2.79
C ARG A 216 10.25 -9.17 -2.91
N GLY A 217 9.54 -9.55 -3.95
CA GLY A 217 8.15 -9.13 -4.18
C GLY A 217 7.24 -9.38 -2.97
N ALA A 218 6.60 -8.33 -2.46
CA ALA A 218 5.64 -8.39 -1.36
C ALA A 218 4.20 -8.49 -1.87
N ALA A 219 3.25 -8.86 -1.00
CA ALA A 219 1.86 -9.15 -1.33
C ALA A 219 1.12 -8.01 -2.06
N TYR A 220 1.54 -6.76 -1.85
CA TYR A 220 0.95 -5.57 -2.47
C TYR A 220 2.04 -4.73 -3.16
N GLY A 221 2.85 -5.38 -4.00
CA GLY A 221 3.83 -4.71 -4.86
C GLY A 221 3.13 -3.76 -5.84
N ALA A 222 3.62 -2.52 -5.97
CA ALA A 222 3.00 -1.55 -6.85
C ALA A 222 4.01 -0.63 -7.53
N PHE A 223 3.81 -0.44 -8.83
CA PHE A 223 4.36 0.65 -9.60
C PHE A 223 3.22 1.46 -10.18
N TRP A 224 3.25 2.77 -10.04
CA TRP A 224 2.27 3.65 -10.68
C TRP A 224 2.93 4.96 -11.12
N ARG A 225 2.81 5.27 -12.40
CA ARG A 225 3.30 6.52 -12.99
C ARG A 225 2.14 7.37 -13.45
N LEU A 226 2.08 8.64 -13.02
CA LEU A 226 1.04 9.58 -13.41
C LEU A 226 1.52 11.03 -13.28
N GLY A 227 1.40 11.82 -14.34
CA GLY A 227 1.62 13.26 -14.32
C GLY A 227 2.99 13.70 -13.79
N GLY A 228 4.09 13.10 -14.23
CA GLY A 228 5.45 13.44 -13.77
C GLY A 228 5.79 12.92 -12.37
N ARG A 229 4.96 12.06 -11.80
CA ARG A 229 5.17 11.36 -10.52
C ARG A 229 5.21 9.86 -10.75
N ALA A 230 5.94 9.16 -9.89
CA ALA A 230 5.88 7.71 -9.84
C ALA A 230 5.93 7.22 -8.39
N LEU A 231 5.22 6.14 -8.13
CA LEU A 231 5.21 5.42 -6.87
C LEU A 231 5.82 4.04 -7.09
N VAL A 232 6.74 3.66 -6.22
CA VAL A 232 7.27 2.30 -6.12
C VAL A 232 6.98 1.81 -4.71
N SER A 233 6.17 0.78 -4.58
CA SER A 233 5.79 0.20 -3.29
C SER A 233 6.08 -1.30 -3.26
N ASN A 234 6.64 -1.77 -2.16
CA ASN A 234 6.81 -3.18 -1.83
C ASN A 234 6.09 -3.48 -0.52
N SER A 235 4.83 -3.05 -0.42
CA SER A 235 4.04 -3.18 0.79
C SER A 235 3.63 -4.62 1.07
N PRO A 236 3.83 -5.12 2.30
CA PRO A 236 3.31 -6.43 2.70
C PRO A 236 1.89 -6.35 3.28
N GLU A 237 1.37 -5.14 3.56
CA GLU A 237 0.23 -4.98 4.47
C GLU A 237 -1.04 -4.57 3.74
N LEU A 238 -2.10 -5.38 3.93
CA LEU A 238 -3.46 -5.02 3.58
C LEU A 238 -3.98 -3.96 4.56
N PHE A 239 -4.46 -2.84 4.03
CA PHE A 239 -5.24 -1.89 4.81
C PHE A 239 -6.64 -2.43 5.03
N LEU A 240 -7.39 -2.63 3.95
CA LEU A 240 -8.71 -3.26 4.00
C LEU A 240 -9.15 -3.79 2.62
N THR A 241 -10.11 -4.71 2.64
CA THR A 241 -10.98 -5.03 1.51
C THR A 241 -12.42 -4.69 1.84
N PHE A 242 -13.21 -4.37 0.81
CA PHE A 242 -14.65 -4.23 0.91
C PHE A 242 -15.32 -4.84 -0.31
N ASP A 243 -16.26 -5.75 -0.06
CA ASP A 243 -17.09 -6.35 -1.09
C ASP A 243 -18.52 -5.77 -0.97
N PRO A 244 -18.96 -4.93 -1.90
CA PRO A 244 -20.28 -4.32 -1.85
C PRO A 244 -21.42 -5.32 -2.06
N ALA A 245 -21.18 -6.49 -2.66
CA ALA A 245 -22.21 -7.51 -2.88
C ALA A 245 -22.62 -8.21 -1.57
N SER A 246 -21.64 -8.54 -0.73
CA SER A 246 -21.87 -9.14 0.59
C SER A 246 -21.93 -8.13 1.73
N GLY A 247 -21.45 -6.91 1.49
CA GLY A 247 -21.22 -5.90 2.52
C GLY A 247 -20.02 -6.19 3.42
N ARG A 248 -19.22 -7.23 3.14
CA ARG A 248 -18.07 -7.62 3.96
C ARG A 248 -16.94 -6.60 3.87
N ILE A 249 -16.49 -6.13 5.03
CA ILE A 249 -15.25 -5.37 5.19
C ILE A 249 -14.27 -6.26 5.95
N GLU A 250 -13.01 -6.30 5.52
CA GLU A 250 -11.95 -7.04 6.19
C GLU A 250 -10.68 -6.20 6.30
N THR A 251 -9.98 -6.28 7.42
CA THR A 251 -8.64 -5.70 7.62
C THR A 251 -7.72 -6.72 8.29
N ARG A 252 -6.42 -6.65 7.96
CA ARG A 252 -5.45 -7.66 8.40
C ARG A 252 -4.15 -7.01 8.90
N PRO A 253 -4.19 -6.41 10.10
CA PRO A 253 -3.01 -5.78 10.67
C PRO A 253 -1.90 -6.79 10.95
N ILE A 254 -0.67 -6.39 10.63
CA ILE A 254 0.55 -7.14 10.87
C ILE A 254 1.32 -6.47 12.01
N LYS A 255 1.68 -7.21 13.04
CA LYS A 255 2.65 -6.82 14.06
C LYS A 255 3.48 -8.03 14.45
N GLY A 256 4.78 -7.83 14.53
CA GLY A 256 5.73 -8.91 14.74
C GLY A 256 6.14 -9.60 13.44
N THR A 257 7.45 -9.78 13.30
CA THR A 257 8.07 -10.42 12.13
C THR A 257 9.31 -11.19 12.56
N ARG A 258 9.50 -12.39 12.00
CA ARG A 258 10.74 -13.16 12.10
C ARG A 258 11.22 -13.53 10.71
N PRO A 259 12.54 -13.59 10.46
CA PRO A 259 13.06 -14.07 9.19
C PRO A 259 12.75 -15.56 9.01
N ARG A 260 12.72 -16.01 7.76
CA ARG A 260 12.72 -17.44 7.42
C ARG A 260 14.13 -17.99 7.62
N ASP A 261 14.23 -19.28 7.91
CA ASP A 261 15.50 -19.99 8.00
C ASP A 261 15.50 -21.21 7.05
N PRO A 262 16.58 -21.47 6.32
CA PRO A 262 16.67 -22.67 5.47
C PRO A 262 16.67 -23.97 6.29
N ASP A 263 17.10 -23.95 7.56
CA ASP A 263 16.93 -25.06 8.48
C ASP A 263 15.49 -25.13 9.00
N SER A 264 14.79 -26.21 8.67
CA SER A 264 13.36 -26.39 8.99
C SER A 264 13.05 -26.41 10.50
N ALA A 265 13.98 -26.90 11.33
CA ALA A 265 13.79 -26.89 12.78
C ALA A 265 13.91 -25.47 13.33
N ARG A 266 14.91 -24.72 12.86
CA ARG A 266 15.10 -23.30 13.21
C ARG A 266 13.98 -22.42 12.72
N ASP A 267 13.48 -22.65 11.49
CA ASP A 267 12.33 -21.94 10.92
C ASP A 267 11.06 -22.13 11.78
N THR A 268 10.83 -23.35 12.24
CA THR A 268 9.72 -23.68 13.15
C THR A 268 9.87 -22.98 14.50
N GLU A 269 11.09 -22.94 15.07
CA GLU A 269 11.37 -22.23 16.31
C GLU A 269 11.10 -20.72 16.18
N LEU A 270 11.51 -20.10 15.07
CA LEU A 270 11.26 -18.69 14.80
C LEU A 270 9.76 -18.36 14.71
N ALA A 271 8.98 -19.23 14.06
CA ALA A 271 7.53 -19.10 14.02
C ALA A 271 6.90 -19.24 15.42
N ALA A 272 7.37 -20.21 16.21
CA ALA A 272 6.89 -20.42 17.58
C ALA A 272 7.28 -19.25 18.52
N ASP A 273 8.50 -18.70 18.41
CA ASP A 273 8.95 -17.52 19.14
C ASP A 273 8.05 -16.31 18.85
N LEU A 274 7.66 -16.12 17.59
CA LEU A 274 6.76 -15.04 17.21
C LEU A 274 5.39 -15.15 17.91
N VAL A 275 4.81 -16.34 17.98
CA VAL A 275 3.54 -16.58 18.70
C VAL A 275 3.71 -16.39 20.21
N ALA A 276 4.85 -16.81 20.76
CA ALA A 276 5.13 -16.72 22.21
C ALA A 276 5.47 -15.29 22.67
N SER A 277 5.87 -14.40 21.75
CA SER A 277 6.27 -13.03 22.06
C SER A 277 5.13 -12.23 22.70
N ALA A 278 5.24 -11.93 23.99
CA ALA A 278 4.26 -11.13 24.72
C ALA A 278 4.18 -9.69 24.15
N LYS A 279 5.32 -9.11 23.74
CA LYS A 279 5.40 -7.78 23.14
C LYS A 279 4.64 -7.75 21.81
N ASP A 280 4.98 -8.64 20.87
CA ASP A 280 4.34 -8.67 19.53
C ASP A 280 2.82 -8.88 19.63
N ARG A 281 2.37 -9.74 20.54
CA ARG A 281 0.94 -9.97 20.82
C ARG A 281 0.24 -8.74 21.39
N ALA A 282 0.86 -8.04 22.35
CA ALA A 282 0.29 -6.85 22.95
C ALA A 282 0.14 -5.72 21.92
N GLU A 283 1.17 -5.49 21.09
CA GLU A 283 1.11 -4.53 20.00
C GLU A 283 0.05 -4.89 18.95
N ASN A 284 -0.01 -6.18 18.54
CA ASN A 284 -1.03 -6.64 17.59
C ASN A 284 -2.44 -6.46 18.16
N LEU A 285 -2.68 -6.82 19.43
CA LEU A 285 -3.99 -6.66 20.08
C LEU A 285 -4.44 -5.20 20.12
N MET A 286 -3.53 -4.27 20.40
CA MET A 286 -3.83 -2.84 20.42
C MET A 286 -4.26 -2.35 19.02
N ILE A 287 -3.58 -2.79 17.97
CA ILE A 287 -3.97 -2.45 16.60
C ILE A 287 -5.30 -3.10 16.20
N VAL A 288 -5.52 -4.35 16.59
CA VAL A 288 -6.81 -5.03 16.41
C VAL A 288 -7.95 -4.22 17.03
N ASP A 289 -7.78 -3.70 18.25
CA ASP A 289 -8.81 -2.89 18.90
C ASP A 289 -9.03 -1.55 18.18
N LEU A 290 -7.96 -0.91 17.73
CA LEU A 290 -8.04 0.29 16.92
C LEU A 290 -8.80 0.05 15.59
N MET A 291 -8.48 -1.04 14.89
CA MET A 291 -9.18 -1.40 13.65
C MET A 291 -10.65 -1.76 13.88
N ARG A 292 -10.98 -2.42 14.99
CA ARG A 292 -12.38 -2.68 15.40
C ARG A 292 -13.16 -1.36 15.55
N ASN A 293 -12.54 -0.39 16.22
CA ASN A 293 -13.15 0.93 16.40
C ASN A 293 -13.35 1.66 15.05
N ASP A 294 -12.37 1.61 14.16
CA ASP A 294 -12.46 2.20 12.82
C ASP A 294 -13.60 1.56 11.99
N LEU A 295 -13.61 0.23 11.91
CA LEU A 295 -14.64 -0.51 11.17
C LEU A 295 -16.05 -0.26 11.73
N ALA A 296 -16.19 -0.13 13.06
CA ALA A 296 -17.49 0.11 13.69
C ALA A 296 -18.18 1.39 13.20
N ARG A 297 -17.42 2.38 12.71
CA ARG A 297 -17.94 3.63 12.16
C ARG A 297 -18.71 3.45 10.84
N ALA A 298 -18.39 2.41 10.06
CA ALA A 298 -19.07 2.07 8.80
C ALA A 298 -19.99 0.85 8.90
N ALA A 299 -19.84 0.04 9.96
CA ALA A 299 -20.45 -1.26 10.08
C ALA A 299 -21.85 -1.25 10.74
N VAL A 300 -22.61 -2.30 10.49
CA VAL A 300 -23.82 -2.64 11.26
C VAL A 300 -23.42 -2.86 12.73
N PRO A 301 -24.11 -2.23 13.71
CA PRO A 301 -23.84 -2.44 15.12
C PRO A 301 -23.80 -3.92 15.50
N GLY A 302 -22.75 -4.34 16.21
CA GLY A 302 -22.55 -5.73 16.62
C GLY A 302 -22.05 -6.69 15.52
N SER A 303 -21.75 -6.21 14.30
CA SER A 303 -21.19 -7.07 13.21
C SER A 303 -19.68 -7.17 13.23
N VAL A 304 -18.99 -6.28 13.93
CA VAL A 304 -17.50 -6.32 13.99
C VAL A 304 -17.05 -7.57 14.75
N ARG A 305 -16.18 -8.35 14.12
CA ARG A 305 -15.64 -9.61 14.65
C ARG A 305 -14.13 -9.66 14.50
N VAL A 306 -13.46 -10.27 15.46
CA VAL A 306 -12.07 -10.75 15.31
C VAL A 306 -12.20 -12.21 14.91
N GLU A 307 -12.02 -12.51 13.63
CA GLU A 307 -12.16 -13.88 13.12
C GLU A 307 -10.92 -14.72 13.45
N ARG A 308 -9.75 -14.10 13.39
CA ARG A 308 -8.47 -14.73 13.68
C ARG A 308 -7.62 -13.79 14.50
N LEU A 309 -6.95 -14.30 15.51
CA LEU A 309 -6.09 -13.54 16.40
C LEU A 309 -4.73 -14.23 16.51
N PHE A 310 -3.65 -13.49 16.24
CA PHE A 310 -2.26 -13.94 16.38
C PHE A 310 -1.91 -15.17 15.51
N GLU A 311 -2.37 -15.21 14.27
CA GLU A 311 -2.02 -16.24 13.30
C GLU A 311 -0.64 -15.97 12.70
N VAL A 312 0.19 -17.02 12.56
CA VAL A 312 1.46 -16.90 11.84
C VAL A 312 1.22 -17.18 10.37
N GLU A 313 1.56 -16.22 9.54
CA GLU A 313 1.60 -16.36 8.09
C GLU A 313 3.04 -16.42 7.61
N SER A 314 3.37 -17.52 6.93
CA SER A 314 4.72 -17.75 6.39
C SER A 314 4.78 -17.30 4.94
N HIS A 315 5.64 -16.31 4.68
CA HIS A 315 5.97 -15.83 3.34
C HIS A 315 7.37 -16.35 2.93
N PRO A 316 7.79 -16.17 1.68
CA PRO A 316 9.09 -16.70 1.23
C PRO A 316 10.30 -16.24 2.06
N THR A 317 10.26 -15.03 2.63
CA THR A 317 11.39 -14.41 3.34
C THR A 317 11.15 -14.19 4.83
N VAL A 318 9.89 -14.20 5.28
CA VAL A 318 9.51 -13.85 6.66
C VAL A 318 8.30 -14.64 7.15
N HIS A 319 8.18 -14.76 8.48
CA HIS A 319 6.94 -15.06 9.19
C HIS A 319 6.34 -13.76 9.72
N HIS A 320 5.04 -13.56 9.56
CA HIS A 320 4.28 -12.44 10.11
C HIS A 320 3.25 -12.91 11.14
N LEU A 321 3.06 -12.14 12.22
CA LEU A 321 1.96 -12.30 13.15
C LEU A 321 0.79 -11.42 12.68
N VAL A 322 -0.27 -12.05 12.21
CA VAL A 322 -1.42 -11.41 11.56
C VAL A 322 -2.68 -11.66 12.37
N SER A 323 -3.54 -10.66 12.45
CA SER A 323 -4.90 -10.84 12.95
C SER A 323 -5.91 -10.42 11.88
N THR A 324 -7.10 -11.02 11.87
CA THR A 324 -8.16 -10.71 10.90
C THR A 324 -9.36 -10.13 11.63
N VAL A 325 -9.72 -8.91 11.27
CA VAL A 325 -10.92 -8.23 11.77
C VAL A 325 -11.88 -8.01 10.62
N THR A 326 -13.14 -8.38 10.82
CA THR A 326 -14.19 -8.25 9.80
C THR A 326 -15.39 -7.49 10.33
N ALA A 327 -16.16 -6.95 9.40
CA ALA A 327 -17.43 -6.29 9.70
C ALA A 327 -18.38 -6.40 8.51
N THR A 328 -19.68 -6.16 8.76
CA THR A 328 -20.68 -5.98 7.71
C THR A 328 -21.00 -4.50 7.59
N ALA A 329 -20.83 -3.91 6.42
CA ALA A 329 -21.16 -2.52 6.14
C ALA A 329 -22.66 -2.25 6.34
N ARG A 330 -23.01 -1.05 6.84
CA ARG A 330 -24.42 -0.64 6.91
C ARG A 330 -25.01 -0.52 5.49
N PRO A 331 -26.32 -0.73 5.32
CA PRO A 331 -27.01 -0.46 4.06
C PRO A 331 -26.70 0.96 3.54
N GLY A 332 -26.35 1.09 2.27
CA GLY A 332 -26.00 2.36 1.63
C GLY A 332 -24.56 2.82 1.82
N VAL A 333 -23.74 2.10 2.58
CA VAL A 333 -22.30 2.37 2.71
C VAL A 333 -21.58 1.77 1.51
N GLY A 334 -20.80 2.59 0.81
CA GLY A 334 -19.96 2.20 -0.29
C GLY A 334 -18.47 2.30 0.02
N ALA A 335 -17.63 2.15 -1.00
CA ALA A 335 -16.17 2.18 -0.86
C ALA A 335 -15.66 3.52 -0.28
N ALA A 336 -16.24 4.64 -0.71
CA ALA A 336 -15.88 5.97 -0.20
C ALA A 336 -16.11 6.08 1.31
N GLU A 337 -17.29 5.68 1.80
CA GLU A 337 -17.65 5.74 3.21
C GLU A 337 -16.79 4.80 4.07
N VAL A 338 -16.45 3.61 3.55
CA VAL A 338 -15.54 2.68 4.24
C VAL A 338 -14.16 3.29 4.40
N LEU A 339 -13.61 3.89 3.34
CA LEU A 339 -12.31 4.58 3.39
C LEU A 339 -12.36 5.79 4.34
N GLU A 340 -13.38 6.65 4.26
CA GLU A 340 -13.55 7.82 5.15
C GLU A 340 -13.62 7.42 6.63
N ALA A 341 -14.28 6.32 6.93
CA ALA A 341 -14.41 5.84 8.30
C ALA A 341 -13.10 5.33 8.90
N THR A 342 -12.19 4.83 8.06
CA THR A 342 -11.02 4.06 8.50
C THR A 342 -9.68 4.75 8.27
N PHE A 343 -9.59 5.64 7.26
CA PHE A 343 -8.36 6.32 6.89
C PHE A 343 -7.95 7.44 7.88
N PRO A 344 -6.63 7.67 8.16
CA PRO A 344 -5.50 6.84 7.74
C PRO A 344 -5.46 5.48 8.45
N PRO A 345 -4.74 4.47 7.90
CA PRO A 345 -4.63 3.15 8.54
C PRO A 345 -4.15 3.24 9.99
N GLY A 346 -4.79 2.46 10.88
CA GLY A 346 -4.47 2.48 12.31
C GLY A 346 -3.08 1.97 12.62
N SER A 347 -2.61 0.95 11.89
CA SER A 347 -1.33 0.27 12.12
C SER A 347 -0.10 1.18 11.97
N ILE A 348 -0.24 2.29 11.20
CA ILE A 348 0.84 3.25 10.89
C ILE A 348 0.63 4.62 11.53
N THR A 349 -0.38 4.78 12.37
CA THR A 349 -0.65 6.01 13.14
C THR A 349 -0.31 5.81 14.61
N GLY A 350 -1.22 5.30 15.39
CA GLY A 350 -1.09 5.04 16.81
C GLY A 350 -2.41 5.13 17.55
N ALA A 351 -2.37 5.03 18.85
CA ALA A 351 -3.56 4.98 19.69
C ALA A 351 -3.43 5.97 20.88
N PRO A 352 -4.43 6.84 21.13
CA PRO A 352 -5.59 7.15 20.29
C PRO A 352 -5.18 7.83 18.96
N LYS A 353 -5.81 7.46 17.84
CA LYS A 353 -5.39 7.87 16.48
C LYS A 353 -5.19 9.38 16.33
N HIS A 354 -6.16 10.18 16.74
CA HIS A 354 -6.13 11.65 16.62
C HIS A 354 -4.96 12.26 17.41
N GLN A 355 -4.71 11.80 18.65
CA GLN A 355 -3.59 12.28 19.45
C GLN A 355 -2.24 11.86 18.89
N ALA A 356 -2.13 10.60 18.44
CA ALA A 356 -0.93 10.10 17.80
C ALA A 356 -0.56 10.93 16.54
N MET A 357 -1.53 11.27 15.68
CA MET A 357 -1.28 12.11 14.51
C MET A 357 -0.74 13.50 14.87
N LYS A 358 -1.22 14.13 15.96
CA LYS A 358 -0.67 15.40 16.46
C LYS A 358 0.77 15.29 16.92
N VAL A 359 1.07 14.24 17.70
CA VAL A 359 2.42 13.98 18.19
C VAL A 359 3.38 13.71 17.03
N ILE A 360 2.99 12.86 16.08
CA ILE A 360 3.75 12.59 14.85
C ILE A 360 4.08 13.90 14.11
N ALA A 361 3.07 14.76 13.91
CA ALA A 361 3.25 16.01 13.17
C ALA A 361 4.20 17.00 13.87
N GLY A 362 4.39 16.89 15.19
CA GLY A 362 5.36 17.66 15.96
C GLY A 362 6.81 17.21 15.76
N HIS A 363 7.03 15.96 15.33
CA HIS A 363 8.37 15.39 15.18
C HIS A 363 8.82 15.19 13.74
N GLU A 364 7.88 15.19 12.78
CA GLU A 364 8.15 14.83 11.40
C GLU A 364 7.69 15.92 10.42
N PRO A 365 8.37 16.09 9.27
CA PRO A 365 7.82 16.79 8.13
C PRO A 365 6.63 16.01 7.54
N PRO A 366 5.84 16.61 6.61
CA PRO A 366 4.78 15.89 5.91
C PRO A 366 5.26 14.57 5.28
N ARG A 367 4.42 13.54 5.38
CA ARG A 367 4.74 12.18 4.93
C ARG A 367 4.51 11.95 3.44
N GLY A 368 3.58 12.69 2.84
CA GLY A 368 3.13 12.44 1.47
C GLY A 368 2.43 11.09 1.32
N PRO A 369 2.76 10.29 0.29
CA PRO A 369 2.12 8.99 0.07
C PRO A 369 2.51 7.93 1.09
N TRP A 370 3.67 8.05 1.73
CA TRP A 370 4.09 7.07 2.74
C TRP A 370 3.14 7.07 3.95
N CYS A 371 2.74 5.89 4.41
CA CYS A 371 1.67 5.69 5.39
C CYS A 371 0.27 6.15 4.91
N GLY A 372 0.13 6.54 3.66
CA GLY A 372 -1.16 6.63 2.98
C GLY A 372 -1.65 5.27 2.51
N SER A 373 -2.52 5.28 1.51
CA SER A 373 -3.08 4.05 0.94
C SER A 373 -3.12 4.10 -0.58
N LEU A 374 -2.70 3.01 -1.22
CA LEU A 374 -3.00 2.73 -2.62
C LEU A 374 -4.15 1.73 -2.67
N PHE A 375 -5.15 2.01 -3.49
CA PHE A 375 -6.33 1.16 -3.57
C PHE A 375 -6.77 0.93 -5.02
N GLY A 376 -7.39 -0.24 -5.24
CA GLY A 376 -8.04 -0.62 -6.48
C GLY A 376 -9.53 -0.85 -6.26
N LEU A 377 -10.38 -0.32 -7.14
CA LEU A 377 -11.82 -0.51 -7.13
C LEU A 377 -12.27 -1.19 -8.42
N GLY A 378 -12.84 -2.38 -8.29
CA GLY A 378 -13.43 -3.14 -9.40
C GLY A 378 -12.43 -3.54 -10.48
N LEU A 379 -11.19 -3.90 -10.15
CA LEU A 379 -10.14 -4.21 -11.14
C LEU A 379 -10.40 -5.53 -11.86
N ALA A 380 -10.80 -6.58 -11.16
CA ALA A 380 -11.07 -7.90 -11.73
C ALA A 380 -12.48 -8.06 -12.38
N GLY A 381 -13.19 -6.95 -12.60
CA GLY A 381 -14.56 -6.97 -13.15
C GLY A 381 -15.67 -6.94 -12.08
N GLU A 382 -15.32 -7.01 -10.81
CA GLU A 382 -16.19 -6.87 -9.65
C GLU A 382 -16.13 -5.42 -9.13
N HIS A 383 -17.08 -5.04 -8.26
CA HIS A 383 -17.06 -3.71 -7.61
C HIS A 383 -16.32 -3.70 -6.28
N SER A 384 -15.50 -4.70 -6.01
CA SER A 384 -14.74 -4.85 -4.78
C SER A 384 -13.63 -3.79 -4.66
N LEU A 385 -13.39 -3.34 -3.43
CA LEU A 385 -12.28 -2.49 -3.06
C LEU A 385 -11.18 -3.33 -2.41
N THR A 386 -9.94 -3.11 -2.83
CA THR A 386 -8.74 -3.58 -2.12
C THR A 386 -7.82 -2.41 -1.91
N ALA A 387 -7.40 -2.18 -0.69
CA ALA A 387 -6.52 -1.08 -0.30
C ALA A 387 -5.32 -1.59 0.49
N SER A 388 -4.12 -1.14 0.15
CA SER A 388 -2.87 -1.44 0.86
C SER A 388 -2.38 -0.25 1.67
N VAL A 389 -1.63 -0.52 2.73
CA VAL A 389 -0.87 0.50 3.46
C VAL A 389 0.41 0.82 2.70
N LEU A 390 0.68 2.09 2.42
CA LEU A 390 1.90 2.48 1.69
C LEU A 390 3.11 2.55 2.64
N ILE A 391 3.65 1.40 3.00
CA ILE A 391 4.93 1.22 3.68
C ILE A 391 5.92 0.53 2.75
N ARG A 392 7.22 0.58 3.05
CA ARG A 392 8.27 0.10 2.14
C ARG A 392 8.12 0.71 0.74
N THR A 393 7.86 2.01 0.72
CA THR A 393 7.42 2.76 -0.46
C THR A 393 8.38 3.92 -0.69
N ALA A 394 8.73 4.15 -1.97
CA ALA A 394 9.43 5.32 -2.45
C ALA A 394 8.55 6.12 -3.40
N ALA A 395 8.49 7.42 -3.18
CA ALA A 395 7.80 8.40 -4.02
C ALA A 395 8.80 9.12 -4.90
N PHE A 396 8.50 9.27 -6.18
CA PHE A 396 9.36 9.89 -7.18
C PHE A 396 8.67 11.08 -7.82
N VAL A 397 9.39 12.18 -7.95
CA VAL A 397 8.93 13.38 -8.67
C VAL A 397 9.97 13.72 -9.72
N ARG A 398 9.51 13.98 -10.95
CA ARG A 398 10.36 14.36 -12.07
C ARG A 398 10.50 15.87 -12.14
N ASP A 399 11.74 16.33 -12.21
CA ASP A 399 12.10 17.73 -12.51
C ASP A 399 12.98 17.79 -13.79
N GLU A 400 13.52 18.96 -14.09
CA GLU A 400 14.38 19.19 -15.26
C GLU A 400 15.68 18.33 -15.22
N ALA A 401 16.18 18.00 -14.03
CA ALA A 401 17.41 17.21 -13.83
C ALA A 401 17.14 15.69 -13.72
N GLY A 402 15.88 15.24 -13.82
CA GLY A 402 15.48 13.83 -13.77
C GLY A 402 14.57 13.47 -12.59
N TRP A 403 14.72 12.27 -12.04
CA TRP A 403 13.85 11.78 -10.95
C TRP A 403 14.49 12.00 -9.58
N CYS A 404 13.85 12.82 -8.76
CA CYS A 404 14.07 12.86 -7.30
C CYS A 404 13.22 11.80 -6.63
N TRP A 405 13.72 11.20 -5.56
CA TRP A 405 12.97 10.23 -4.78
C TRP A 405 13.04 10.55 -3.28
N ARG A 406 12.00 10.12 -2.57
CA ARG A 406 11.92 10.12 -1.11
C ARG A 406 11.34 8.81 -0.63
N ALA A 407 11.95 8.23 0.39
CA ALA A 407 11.51 7.00 1.04
C ALA A 407 11.54 7.17 2.55
N GLN A 408 10.65 6.46 3.27
CA GLN A 408 10.52 6.58 4.72
C GLN A 408 10.38 5.20 5.36
N ALA A 409 10.83 5.08 6.61
CA ALA A 409 10.58 3.94 7.45
C ALA A 409 10.34 4.40 8.88
N GLY A 410 9.41 3.75 9.58
CA GLY A 410 9.04 4.10 10.94
C GLY A 410 8.87 2.88 11.84
N ALA A 411 8.84 3.14 13.13
CA ALA A 411 8.57 2.16 14.16
C ALA A 411 7.43 2.63 15.08
N GLY A 412 6.67 1.68 15.62
CA GLY A 412 5.60 1.95 16.57
C GLY A 412 6.16 2.10 17.97
N ILE A 413 6.27 3.32 18.46
CA ILE A 413 6.85 3.65 19.75
C ILE A 413 5.85 3.38 20.86
N VAL A 414 6.24 2.57 21.83
CA VAL A 414 5.49 2.17 23.04
C VAL A 414 6.30 2.49 24.31
N ALA A 415 5.73 2.25 25.48
CA ALA A 415 6.34 2.61 26.76
C ALA A 415 7.75 2.02 26.99
N ASP A 416 7.98 0.81 26.47
CA ASP A 416 9.25 0.08 26.64
C ASP A 416 10.20 0.26 25.44
N SER A 417 9.92 1.18 24.52
CA SER A 417 10.77 1.44 23.35
C SER A 417 12.09 2.06 23.74
N ASP A 418 13.20 1.47 23.22
CA ASP A 418 14.55 2.03 23.32
C ASP A 418 14.89 2.85 22.07
N PRO A 419 15.27 4.14 22.19
CA PRO A 419 15.50 5.01 21.04
C PRO A 419 16.48 4.47 20.01
N ARG A 420 17.57 3.82 20.44
CA ARG A 420 18.57 3.25 19.55
C ARG A 420 18.04 1.99 18.85
N ALA A 421 17.38 1.12 19.58
CA ALA A 421 16.79 -0.09 18.99
C ALA A 421 15.73 0.25 17.95
N GLU A 422 14.86 1.24 18.20
CA GLU A 422 13.85 1.70 17.25
C GLU A 422 14.49 2.33 16.00
N ARG A 423 15.59 3.07 16.16
CA ARG A 423 16.37 3.58 15.02
C ARG A 423 16.92 2.43 14.15
N GLU A 424 17.54 1.42 14.77
CA GLU A 424 18.06 0.24 14.07
C GLU A 424 16.95 -0.53 13.35
N GLU A 425 15.73 -0.58 13.93
CA GLU A 425 14.55 -1.15 13.28
C GLU A 425 14.16 -0.38 12.00
N THR A 426 14.18 0.96 12.01
CA THR A 426 13.92 1.74 10.80
C THR A 426 14.93 1.46 9.70
N GLU A 427 16.21 1.27 10.04
CA GLU A 427 17.27 0.91 9.09
C GLU A 427 17.07 -0.49 8.51
N ALA A 428 16.62 -1.44 9.32
CA ALA A 428 16.25 -2.77 8.83
C ALA A 428 15.04 -2.71 7.87
N LYS A 429 14.02 -1.90 8.18
CA LYS A 429 12.82 -1.75 7.35
C LYS A 429 13.07 -1.09 6.01
N ILE A 430 14.01 -0.13 5.92
CA ILE A 430 14.33 0.57 4.67
C ILE A 430 15.32 -0.21 3.78
N ARG A 431 15.98 -1.23 4.30
CA ARG A 431 17.09 -1.94 3.65
C ARG A 431 16.77 -2.40 2.23
N ALA A 432 15.62 -3.04 2.00
CA ALA A 432 15.25 -3.53 0.68
C ALA A 432 15.16 -2.40 -0.37
N LEU A 433 14.58 -1.25 0.02
CA LEU A 433 14.53 -0.07 -0.85
C LEU A 433 15.92 0.53 -1.07
N LYS A 434 16.77 0.57 -0.03
CA LYS A 434 18.14 1.03 -0.16
C LYS A 434 18.90 0.16 -1.16
N GLU A 435 18.87 -1.17 -1.00
CA GLU A 435 19.51 -2.12 -1.91
C GLU A 435 18.99 -1.98 -3.35
N ALA A 436 17.68 -1.82 -3.51
CA ALA A 436 17.08 -1.63 -4.83
C ALA A 436 17.50 -0.31 -5.51
N LEU A 437 17.69 0.75 -4.74
CA LEU A 437 18.12 2.06 -5.24
C LEU A 437 19.64 2.12 -5.49
N THR A 438 20.47 1.58 -4.59
CA THR A 438 21.92 1.80 -4.59
C THR A 438 22.75 0.58 -4.96
N GLY A 439 22.15 -0.60 -4.99
CA GLY A 439 22.87 -1.86 -5.27
C GLY A 439 23.65 -2.43 -4.09
N VAL A 440 23.62 -1.75 -2.91
CA VAL A 440 24.36 -2.14 -1.69
C VAL A 440 23.50 -1.97 -0.45
#